data_ddbc1dced04b614eec6df915e5ec2c88
#
_entry.id   ddbc1dced04b614eec6df915e5ec2c88
#
_cell.length_a   1.000
_cell.length_b   1.000
_cell.length_c   1.000
_cell.angle_alpha   90.00
_cell.angle_beta   90.00
_cell.angle_gamma   90.00
#
_symmetry.space_group_name_H-M   'P 1'
#
loop_
_entity.id
_entity.type
_entity.pdbx_description
1 polymer ?
#
loop_
_entity_poly.entity_id
_entity_poly.type
_entity_poly.pdbx_seq_one_letter_code
_entity_poly.pdbx_strand_id
1 'polypeptide(L)'
;MKTQDSIPTSKVARATQFLKTGAKIGGNYLKYNVKKIIDPTTTREELHQDNATDVYESLSELKGSALKVAQMLSMDRSVLPRAYVDKFQMSQYSAPPLSGPLVVKTFRNFFGKAPHELFDQFDINAANAASIGQVHQAFKNGKKLAVKVQYPGVADSISSDLKMVKPMAVTLFGLNEKDVERYTEEVETKLLEETDYDLELRRSVEISEACKHIDGLIFPKYYPNLSAKRVLTMDWLDGFHLKDFLQTNPSQEVRNRIGQLLWDFYDHQVHTLRQVHADPHPGNFLMRADGTMGVIDFGCVKVIPDYFYDNYFTLINPDTLDNDPLIEKIFYNLEFLVKEDKPSEKALFKDLFKQMIVMLGKPFAVDEFDFGDHTYFDSVYAFADELAKVEEIRNSKVARGSKDGLYINRTYFGLYSMLNELGAKIKTTRPDWLRSKKEIAFA
;
A
#
# COMPACT_ATOMS: atom_id res chain seq x y z
N MET A 1 -17.44 -17.55 10.85
CA MET A 1 -17.02 -16.20 11.27
C MET A 1 -18.21 -15.47 11.89
N LYS A 2 -18.02 -14.68 12.95
CA LYS A 2 -19.11 -13.81 13.46
C LYS A 2 -19.34 -12.69 12.43
N THR A 3 -20.58 -12.58 11.93
CA THR A 3 -20.98 -11.47 11.06
C THR A 3 -21.22 -10.21 11.88
N GLN A 4 -20.97 -9.06 11.29
CA GLN A 4 -21.22 -7.77 11.94
C GLN A 4 -22.56 -7.21 11.45
N ASP A 5 -23.52 -7.05 12.36
CA ASP A 5 -24.87 -6.57 12.05
C ASP A 5 -25.00 -5.05 12.03
N SER A 6 -24.00 -4.34 12.59
CA SER A 6 -23.94 -2.88 12.56
C SER A 6 -22.49 -2.40 12.52
N ILE A 7 -22.24 -1.40 11.69
CA ILE A 7 -20.98 -0.65 11.70
C ILE A 7 -21.25 0.71 12.38
N PRO A 8 -20.35 1.21 13.24
CA PRO A 8 -20.49 2.57 13.75
C PRO A 8 -20.38 3.57 12.59
N THR A 9 -21.53 4.02 12.08
CA THR A 9 -21.60 5.00 10.97
C THR A 9 -21.73 6.43 11.46
N SER A 10 -22.21 6.64 12.69
CA SER A 10 -22.34 7.99 13.26
C SER A 10 -21.00 8.47 13.82
N LYS A 11 -20.70 9.76 13.63
CA LYS A 11 -19.51 10.42 14.19
C LYS A 11 -19.36 10.21 15.69
N VAL A 12 -20.48 10.25 16.44
CA VAL A 12 -20.50 10.05 17.90
C VAL A 12 -20.11 8.63 18.29
N ALA A 13 -20.67 7.61 17.63
CA ALA A 13 -20.33 6.21 17.90
C ALA A 13 -18.85 5.92 17.60
N ARG A 14 -18.32 6.47 16.50
CA ARG A 14 -16.92 6.33 16.12
C ARG A 14 -16.00 7.05 17.12
N ALA A 15 -16.32 8.29 17.49
CA ALA A 15 -15.57 9.04 18.51
C ALA A 15 -15.54 8.30 19.86
N THR A 16 -16.66 7.68 20.27
CA THR A 16 -16.70 6.88 21.50
C THR A 16 -15.73 5.69 21.45
N GLN A 17 -15.59 5.05 20.29
CA GLN A 17 -14.65 3.95 20.13
C GLN A 17 -13.19 4.43 20.23
N PHE A 18 -12.85 5.56 19.60
CA PHE A 18 -11.52 6.17 19.74
C PHE A 18 -11.20 6.58 21.18
N LEU A 19 -12.18 7.14 21.93
CA LEU A 19 -12.00 7.47 23.34
C LEU A 19 -11.74 6.22 24.21
N LYS A 20 -12.46 5.12 23.94
CA LYS A 20 -12.20 3.82 24.63
C LYS A 20 -10.79 3.31 24.34
N THR A 21 -10.33 3.43 23.09
CA THR A 21 -8.96 3.04 22.72
C THR A 21 -7.93 3.90 23.44
N GLY A 22 -8.12 5.20 23.48
CA GLY A 22 -7.26 6.11 24.24
C GLY A 22 -7.19 5.76 25.73
N ALA A 23 -8.31 5.38 26.33
CA ALA A 23 -8.35 4.94 27.73
C ALA A 23 -7.58 3.61 27.94
N LYS A 24 -7.70 2.63 27.03
CA LYS A 24 -6.91 1.38 27.07
C LYS A 24 -5.42 1.66 26.97
N ILE A 25 -5.00 2.48 26.00
CA ILE A 25 -3.62 2.93 25.83
C ILE A 25 -3.09 3.58 27.10
N GLY A 26 -3.85 4.52 27.70
CA GLY A 26 -3.50 5.13 28.99
C GLY A 26 -3.31 4.10 30.10
N GLY A 27 -4.17 3.08 30.16
CA GLY A 27 -4.05 1.95 31.07
C GLY A 27 -2.76 1.13 30.85
N ASN A 28 -2.38 0.88 29.60
CA ASN A 28 -1.15 0.17 29.25
C ASN A 28 0.11 0.96 29.67
N TYR A 29 0.10 2.29 29.49
CA TYR A 29 1.17 3.15 30.00
C TYR A 29 1.27 3.13 31.50
N LEU A 30 0.16 3.13 32.23
CA LEU A 30 0.16 3.02 33.69
C LEU A 30 0.73 1.66 34.15
N LYS A 31 0.28 0.56 33.53
CA LYS A 31 0.83 -0.78 33.80
C LYS A 31 2.34 -0.84 33.55
N TYR A 32 2.79 -0.30 32.41
CA TYR A 32 4.20 -0.25 32.05
C TYR A 32 5.02 0.53 33.09
N ASN A 33 4.55 1.71 33.49
CA ASN A 33 5.26 2.53 34.48
C ASN A 33 5.36 1.84 35.83
N VAL A 34 4.27 1.18 36.29
CA VAL A 34 4.30 0.38 37.55
C VAL A 34 5.26 -0.79 37.41
N LYS A 35 5.21 -1.53 36.27
CA LYS A 35 6.11 -2.68 36.03
C LYS A 35 7.57 -2.22 35.99
N LYS A 36 7.87 -1.08 35.37
CA LYS A 36 9.22 -0.52 35.26
C LYS A 36 9.79 -0.06 36.63
N ILE A 37 8.92 0.38 37.55
CA ILE A 37 9.35 0.70 38.94
C ILE A 37 9.76 -0.58 39.67
N ILE A 38 9.04 -1.67 39.43
CA ILE A 38 9.29 -2.97 40.09
C ILE A 38 10.46 -3.70 39.42
N ASP A 39 10.51 -3.66 38.09
CA ASP A 39 11.58 -4.27 37.28
C ASP A 39 12.13 -3.25 36.27
N PRO A 40 13.29 -2.63 36.58
CA PRO A 40 13.93 -1.64 35.69
C PRO A 40 14.36 -2.17 34.34
N THR A 41 14.43 -3.51 34.15
CA THR A 41 14.78 -4.13 32.85
C THR A 41 13.61 -4.19 31.88
N THR A 42 12.39 -3.83 32.32
CA THR A 42 11.19 -3.81 31.50
C THR A 42 11.39 -2.89 30.27
N THR A 43 11.27 -3.47 29.08
CA THR A 43 11.44 -2.77 27.80
C THR A 43 10.14 -2.09 27.34
N ARG A 44 10.26 -1.12 26.44
CA ARG A 44 9.08 -0.50 25.78
C ARG A 44 8.42 -1.43 24.76
N GLU A 45 9.05 -2.54 24.38
CA GLU A 45 8.55 -3.46 23.37
C GLU A 45 7.20 -4.09 23.77
N GLU A 46 7.08 -4.58 25.03
CA GLU A 46 5.81 -5.11 25.54
C GLU A 46 4.69 -4.05 25.51
N LEU A 47 5.01 -2.81 25.90
CA LEU A 47 4.05 -1.70 25.82
C LEU A 47 3.60 -1.44 24.38
N HIS A 48 4.53 -1.47 23.42
CA HIS A 48 4.19 -1.29 22.01
C HIS A 48 3.34 -2.43 21.47
N GLN A 49 3.58 -3.68 21.88
CA GLN A 49 2.78 -4.85 21.50
C GLN A 49 1.35 -4.77 22.04
N ASP A 50 1.18 -4.43 23.32
CA ASP A 50 -0.14 -4.27 23.95
C ASP A 50 -0.92 -3.13 23.26
N ASN A 51 -0.29 -1.97 23.09
CA ASN A 51 -0.89 -0.82 22.43
C ASN A 51 -1.23 -1.12 20.96
N ALA A 52 -0.34 -1.79 20.21
CA ALA A 52 -0.59 -2.16 18.81
C ALA A 52 -1.81 -3.08 18.70
N THR A 53 -1.98 -4.01 19.64
CA THR A 53 -3.13 -4.92 19.68
C THR A 53 -4.43 -4.15 19.97
N ASP A 54 -4.47 -3.29 20.99
CA ASP A 54 -5.66 -2.53 21.37
C ASP A 54 -6.07 -1.54 20.27
N VAL A 55 -5.10 -0.87 19.64
CA VAL A 55 -5.34 0.03 18.50
C VAL A 55 -5.90 -0.75 17.32
N TYR A 56 -5.26 -1.88 16.97
CA TYR A 56 -5.71 -2.73 15.88
C TYR A 56 -7.15 -3.23 16.07
N GLU A 57 -7.47 -3.79 17.24
CA GLU A 57 -8.82 -4.29 17.54
C GLU A 57 -9.87 -3.19 17.36
N SER A 58 -9.59 -2.00 17.91
CA SER A 58 -10.48 -0.85 17.80
C SER A 58 -10.69 -0.39 16.36
N LEU A 59 -9.60 -0.29 15.57
CA LEU A 59 -9.68 0.11 14.17
C LEU A 59 -10.38 -0.94 13.30
N SER A 60 -10.21 -2.23 13.63
CA SER A 60 -10.91 -3.35 12.97
C SER A 60 -12.42 -3.33 13.22
N GLU A 61 -12.86 -2.94 14.42
CA GLU A 61 -14.30 -2.76 14.71
C GLU A 61 -14.89 -1.55 13.98
N LEU A 62 -14.11 -0.47 13.83
CA LEU A 62 -14.53 0.72 13.09
C LEU A 62 -14.59 0.48 11.59
N LYS A 63 -13.78 -0.46 11.08
CA LYS A 63 -13.64 -0.76 9.64
C LYS A 63 -13.34 0.46 8.76
N GLY A 64 -13.25 0.23 7.46
CA GLY A 64 -13.16 1.29 6.47
C GLY A 64 -11.94 2.17 6.63
N SER A 65 -12.16 3.49 6.65
CA SER A 65 -11.09 4.50 6.59
C SER A 65 -10.07 4.42 7.73
N ALA A 66 -10.52 4.20 8.97
CA ALA A 66 -9.60 4.15 10.11
C ALA A 66 -8.61 2.98 10.03
N LEU A 67 -9.10 1.81 9.63
CA LEU A 67 -8.25 0.63 9.43
C LEU A 67 -7.30 0.82 8.23
N LYS A 68 -7.79 1.39 7.12
CA LYS A 68 -6.98 1.66 5.93
C LYS A 68 -5.87 2.69 6.21
N VAL A 69 -6.17 3.74 6.99
CA VAL A 69 -5.15 4.70 7.44
C VAL A 69 -4.04 3.99 8.22
N ALA A 70 -4.40 3.12 9.17
CA ALA A 70 -3.43 2.36 9.92
C ALA A 70 -2.57 1.45 9.02
N GLN A 71 -3.20 0.80 8.05
CA GLN A 71 -2.50 0.00 7.03
C GLN A 71 -1.54 0.85 6.21
N MET A 72 -1.96 2.03 5.74
CA MET A 72 -1.11 2.94 4.99
C MET A 72 0.09 3.43 5.82
N LEU A 73 -0.14 3.79 7.09
CA LEU A 73 0.94 4.17 8.01
C LEU A 73 1.91 3.03 8.29
N SER A 74 1.42 1.78 8.35
CA SER A 74 2.26 0.60 8.64
C SER A 74 3.18 0.19 7.48
N MET A 75 2.95 0.72 6.29
CA MET A 75 3.80 0.42 5.14
C MET A 75 5.10 1.23 5.16
N ASP A 76 5.14 2.32 5.91
CA ASP A 76 6.36 3.07 6.16
C ASP A 76 6.95 2.67 7.53
N ARG A 77 7.96 1.78 7.50
CA ARG A 77 8.65 1.29 8.69
C ARG A 77 9.41 2.38 9.45
N SER A 78 9.65 3.53 8.81
CA SER A 78 10.29 4.66 9.47
C SER A 78 9.33 5.46 10.37
N VAL A 79 8.03 5.31 10.15
CA VAL A 79 6.98 6.07 10.84
C VAL A 79 6.47 5.34 12.09
N LEU A 80 6.32 4.01 12.03
CA LEU A 80 5.73 3.23 13.10
C LEU A 80 6.71 2.26 13.75
N PRO A 81 6.64 2.04 15.08
CA PRO A 81 7.35 0.95 15.74
C PRO A 81 6.95 -0.42 15.15
N ARG A 82 7.92 -1.35 15.11
CA ARG A 82 7.76 -2.67 14.47
C ARG A 82 6.52 -3.43 14.92
N ALA A 83 6.19 -3.40 16.21
CA ALA A 83 5.00 -4.05 16.75
C ALA A 83 3.69 -3.62 16.08
N TYR A 84 3.57 -2.33 15.72
CA TYR A 84 2.40 -1.80 15.01
C TYR A 84 2.42 -2.20 13.53
N VAL A 85 3.59 -2.14 12.87
CA VAL A 85 3.76 -2.56 11.48
C VAL A 85 3.31 -4.01 11.31
N ASP A 86 3.85 -4.91 12.12
CA ASP A 86 3.56 -6.34 12.07
C ASP A 86 2.06 -6.61 12.31
N LYS A 87 1.47 -5.92 13.30
CA LYS A 87 0.05 -6.10 13.64
C LYS A 87 -0.89 -5.58 12.54
N PHE A 88 -0.59 -4.42 11.96
CA PHE A 88 -1.43 -3.81 10.92
C PHE A 88 -1.29 -4.49 9.55
N GLN A 89 -0.13 -5.05 9.23
CA GLN A 89 0.05 -5.89 8.04
C GLN A 89 -0.81 -7.17 8.10
N MET A 90 -0.98 -7.77 9.29
CA MET A 90 -1.86 -8.92 9.47
C MET A 90 -3.35 -8.58 9.30
N SER A 91 -3.73 -7.32 9.36
CA SER A 91 -5.13 -6.85 9.39
C SER A 91 -5.87 -6.98 8.07
N GLN A 92 -5.19 -7.18 6.98
CA GLN A 92 -5.76 -7.15 5.63
C GLN A 92 -6.72 -8.33 5.35
N TYR A 93 -6.69 -9.38 6.19
CA TYR A 93 -7.41 -10.64 5.96
C TYR A 93 -8.55 -10.92 6.95
N SER A 94 -8.80 -10.08 7.95
CA SER A 94 -9.61 -10.50 9.12
C SER A 94 -10.77 -9.60 9.53
N ALA A 95 -11.20 -8.63 8.72
CA ALA A 95 -12.39 -7.84 9.05
C ALA A 95 -13.68 -8.69 8.97
N PRO A 96 -14.54 -8.73 10.03
CA PRO A 96 -15.78 -9.52 9.98
C PRO A 96 -16.67 -9.06 8.80
N PRO A 97 -17.30 -9.95 8.03
CA PRO A 97 -18.15 -9.56 6.90
C PRO A 97 -19.43 -8.85 7.37
N LEU A 98 -20.05 -8.07 6.48
CA LEU A 98 -21.39 -7.52 6.68
C LEU A 98 -22.44 -8.62 6.71
N SER A 99 -23.49 -8.39 7.49
CA SER A 99 -24.67 -9.23 7.43
C SER A 99 -25.43 -9.08 6.10
N GLY A 100 -26.11 -10.13 5.68
CA GLY A 100 -26.91 -10.15 4.45
C GLY A 100 -27.90 -8.98 4.32
N PRO A 101 -28.65 -8.60 5.38
CA PRO A 101 -29.55 -7.45 5.32
C PRO A 101 -28.88 -6.12 4.94
N LEU A 102 -27.64 -5.89 5.39
CA LEU A 102 -26.89 -4.68 5.02
C LEU A 102 -26.46 -4.69 3.55
N VAL A 103 -26.09 -5.86 3.02
CA VAL A 103 -25.79 -6.03 1.59
C VAL A 103 -27.02 -5.73 0.76
N VAL A 104 -28.17 -6.34 1.08
CA VAL A 104 -29.46 -6.10 0.38
C VAL A 104 -29.85 -4.61 0.43
N LYS A 105 -29.65 -3.95 1.58
CA LYS A 105 -29.92 -2.51 1.72
C LYS A 105 -29.03 -1.70 0.77
N THR A 106 -27.75 -2.03 0.64
CA THR A 106 -26.83 -1.36 -0.30
C THR A 106 -27.34 -1.49 -1.73
N PHE A 107 -27.70 -2.70 -2.16
CA PHE A 107 -28.23 -2.91 -3.51
C PHE A 107 -29.53 -2.12 -3.76
N ARG A 108 -30.47 -2.15 -2.83
CA ARG A 108 -31.72 -1.36 -2.95
C ARG A 108 -31.46 0.14 -3.05
N ASN A 109 -30.48 0.66 -2.32
CA ASN A 109 -30.15 2.07 -2.37
C ASN A 109 -29.57 2.52 -3.73
N PHE A 110 -28.80 1.67 -4.40
CA PHE A 110 -28.09 2.06 -5.63
C PHE A 110 -28.75 1.54 -6.92
N PHE A 111 -29.49 0.44 -6.87
CA PHE A 111 -30.15 -0.15 -8.02
C PHE A 111 -31.68 -0.14 -7.92
N GLY A 112 -32.25 0.19 -6.77
CA GLY A 112 -33.68 0.04 -6.51
C GLY A 112 -34.13 -1.42 -6.41
N LYS A 113 -33.23 -2.38 -6.49
CA LYS A 113 -33.45 -3.82 -6.58
C LYS A 113 -32.60 -4.58 -5.57
N ALA A 114 -33.03 -5.76 -5.16
CA ALA A 114 -32.20 -6.66 -4.36
C ALA A 114 -31.23 -7.46 -5.26
N PRO A 115 -30.14 -8.06 -4.71
CA PRO A 115 -29.18 -8.82 -5.51
C PRO A 115 -29.80 -9.93 -6.38
N HIS A 116 -30.77 -10.68 -5.83
CA HIS A 116 -31.44 -11.77 -6.54
C HIS A 116 -32.34 -11.31 -7.70
N GLU A 117 -32.63 -10.00 -7.81
CA GLU A 117 -33.35 -9.43 -8.95
C GLU A 117 -32.40 -8.99 -10.07
N LEU A 118 -31.10 -8.86 -9.77
CA LEU A 118 -30.06 -8.47 -10.71
C LEU A 118 -29.25 -9.65 -11.23
N PHE A 119 -29.02 -10.65 -10.39
CA PHE A 119 -28.19 -11.83 -10.67
C PHE A 119 -29.06 -13.11 -10.66
N ASP A 120 -28.69 -14.08 -11.46
CA ASP A 120 -29.36 -15.40 -11.48
C ASP A 120 -29.14 -16.15 -10.17
N GLN A 121 -27.93 -16.00 -9.59
CA GLN A 121 -27.54 -16.44 -8.26
C GLN A 121 -26.64 -15.40 -7.60
N PHE A 122 -26.80 -15.20 -6.30
CA PHE A 122 -25.96 -14.31 -5.52
C PHE A 122 -25.71 -14.93 -4.14
N ASP A 123 -24.43 -15.20 -3.84
CA ASP A 123 -24.08 -15.67 -2.49
C ASP A 123 -24.08 -14.47 -1.53
N ILE A 124 -25.00 -14.48 -0.60
CA ILE A 124 -25.12 -13.39 0.40
C ILE A 124 -23.96 -13.37 1.39
N ASN A 125 -23.25 -14.50 1.53
CA ASN A 125 -22.04 -14.55 2.34
C ASN A 125 -20.86 -14.04 1.51
N ALA A 126 -20.05 -13.19 2.10
CA ALA A 126 -18.85 -12.70 1.43
C ALA A 126 -17.85 -13.84 1.20
N ALA A 127 -17.33 -13.94 -0.02
CA ALA A 127 -16.22 -14.84 -0.35
C ALA A 127 -14.91 -14.29 0.23
N ASN A 128 -14.70 -12.97 0.16
CA ASN A 128 -13.51 -12.28 0.67
C ASN A 128 -13.90 -10.96 1.35
N ALA A 129 -13.13 -10.58 2.37
CA ALA A 129 -13.17 -9.24 2.93
C ALA A 129 -12.19 -8.34 2.18
N ALA A 130 -12.52 -7.05 2.09
CA ALA A 130 -11.62 -6.00 1.60
C ALA A 130 -11.52 -4.88 2.66
N SER A 131 -10.55 -3.98 2.53
CA SER A 131 -10.32 -2.90 3.51
C SER A 131 -11.53 -2.00 3.71
N ILE A 132 -12.22 -1.66 2.63
CA ILE A 132 -13.38 -0.76 2.62
C ILE A 132 -14.68 -1.42 2.13
N GLY A 133 -14.65 -2.75 1.89
CA GLY A 133 -15.79 -3.50 1.34
C GLY A 133 -15.63 -5.00 1.51
N GLN A 134 -16.42 -5.74 0.77
CA GLN A 134 -16.36 -7.20 0.69
C GLN A 134 -16.74 -7.67 -0.69
N VAL A 135 -16.28 -8.85 -1.08
CA VAL A 135 -16.52 -9.45 -2.39
C VAL A 135 -17.47 -10.64 -2.26
N HIS A 136 -18.52 -10.65 -3.07
CA HIS A 136 -19.51 -11.72 -3.17
C HIS A 136 -19.35 -12.46 -4.49
N GLN A 137 -19.65 -13.75 -4.47
CA GLN A 137 -19.79 -14.55 -5.67
C GLN A 137 -21.20 -14.41 -6.22
N ALA A 138 -21.32 -14.19 -7.52
CA ALA A 138 -22.59 -14.16 -8.21
C ALA A 138 -22.53 -14.91 -9.55
N PHE A 139 -23.67 -15.23 -10.11
CA PHE A 139 -23.79 -15.79 -11.45
C PHE A 139 -24.82 -15.00 -12.25
N LYS A 140 -24.49 -14.74 -13.52
CA LYS A 140 -25.42 -14.15 -14.48
C LYS A 140 -25.14 -14.64 -15.89
N ASN A 141 -26.20 -15.15 -16.56
CA ASN A 141 -26.09 -15.71 -17.90
C ASN A 141 -24.99 -16.79 -18.02
N GLY A 142 -24.91 -17.67 -17.01
CA GLY A 142 -23.93 -18.75 -16.95
C GLY A 142 -22.48 -18.30 -16.60
N LYS A 143 -22.22 -17.00 -16.39
CA LYS A 143 -20.91 -16.48 -16.00
C LYS A 143 -20.80 -16.31 -14.51
N LYS A 144 -19.67 -16.71 -13.95
CA LYS A 144 -19.28 -16.48 -12.57
C LYS A 144 -18.71 -15.07 -12.42
N LEU A 145 -19.23 -14.29 -11.48
CA LEU A 145 -18.91 -12.89 -11.26
C LEU A 145 -18.42 -12.65 -9.84
N ALA A 146 -17.50 -11.69 -9.70
CA ALA A 146 -17.11 -11.09 -8.44
C ALA A 146 -17.84 -9.74 -8.28
N VAL A 147 -18.52 -9.58 -7.15
CA VAL A 147 -19.28 -8.37 -6.84
C VAL A 147 -18.73 -7.74 -5.57
N LYS A 148 -17.95 -6.68 -5.74
CA LYS A 148 -17.35 -5.89 -4.65
C LYS A 148 -18.41 -4.92 -4.12
N VAL A 149 -18.72 -5.02 -2.83
CA VAL A 149 -19.76 -4.21 -2.16
C VAL A 149 -19.09 -3.40 -1.04
N GLN A 150 -19.21 -2.08 -1.10
CA GLN A 150 -18.59 -1.18 -0.14
C GLN A 150 -19.33 -1.19 1.19
N TYR A 151 -18.60 -1.03 2.29
CA TYR A 151 -19.19 -0.87 3.62
C TYR A 151 -19.97 0.45 3.71
N PRO A 152 -21.17 0.43 4.30
CA PRO A 152 -21.97 1.65 4.48
C PRO A 152 -21.24 2.72 5.30
N GLY A 153 -21.32 3.97 4.88
CA GLY A 153 -20.82 5.14 5.63
C GLY A 153 -19.29 5.32 5.62
N VAL A 154 -18.53 4.47 4.90
CA VAL A 154 -17.06 4.57 4.87
C VAL A 154 -16.62 5.92 4.30
N ALA A 155 -17.13 6.31 3.13
CA ALA A 155 -16.75 7.59 2.53
C ALA A 155 -17.11 8.79 3.39
N ASP A 156 -18.25 8.73 4.09
CA ASP A 156 -18.73 9.82 4.94
C ASP A 156 -17.94 9.95 6.25
N SER A 157 -17.21 8.89 6.65
CA SER A 157 -16.42 8.86 7.87
C SER A 157 -14.95 9.24 7.68
N ILE A 158 -14.42 9.22 6.46
CA ILE A 158 -12.97 9.40 6.17
C ILE A 158 -12.41 10.63 6.88
N SER A 159 -12.93 11.83 6.59
CA SER A 159 -12.41 13.07 7.17
C SER A 159 -12.53 13.11 8.70
N SER A 160 -13.60 12.55 9.25
CA SER A 160 -13.78 12.51 10.72
C SER A 160 -12.85 11.50 11.38
N ASP A 161 -12.61 10.36 10.75
CA ASP A 161 -11.71 9.33 11.26
C ASP A 161 -10.26 9.81 11.25
N LEU A 162 -9.82 10.45 10.16
CA LEU A 162 -8.48 11.04 10.06
C LEU A 162 -8.25 12.11 11.14
N LYS A 163 -9.23 12.98 11.40
CA LYS A 163 -9.16 13.96 12.50
C LYS A 163 -9.01 13.31 13.88
N MET A 164 -9.54 12.10 14.07
CA MET A 164 -9.40 11.36 15.33
C MET A 164 -8.10 10.56 15.41
N VAL A 165 -7.62 10.01 14.29
CA VAL A 165 -6.37 9.24 14.23
C VAL A 165 -5.14 10.15 14.34
N LYS A 166 -5.18 11.36 13.74
CA LYS A 166 -4.04 12.31 13.71
C LYS A 166 -3.45 12.59 15.11
N PRO A 167 -4.21 13.01 16.13
CA PRO A 167 -3.66 13.25 17.46
C PRO A 167 -3.06 11.99 18.10
N MET A 168 -3.66 10.82 17.85
CA MET A 168 -3.15 9.56 18.35
C MET A 168 -1.79 9.24 17.70
N ALA A 169 -1.66 9.43 16.39
CA ALA A 169 -0.39 9.21 15.67
C ALA A 169 0.72 10.14 16.20
N VAL A 170 0.43 11.43 16.35
CA VAL A 170 1.39 12.40 16.92
C VAL A 170 1.83 11.99 18.33
N THR A 171 0.88 11.64 19.21
CA THR A 171 1.16 11.34 20.61
C THR A 171 1.86 10.00 20.80
N LEU A 172 1.40 8.94 20.11
CA LEU A 172 1.93 7.58 20.30
C LEU A 172 3.30 7.38 19.64
N PHE A 173 3.51 8.03 18.50
CA PHE A 173 4.71 7.80 17.69
C PHE A 173 5.69 8.97 17.75
N GLY A 174 5.35 10.08 18.42
CA GLY A 174 6.19 11.26 18.54
C GLY A 174 6.41 11.98 17.19
N LEU A 175 5.45 11.85 16.25
CA LEU A 175 5.56 12.42 14.92
C LEU A 175 5.39 13.94 14.96
N ASN A 176 6.04 14.63 14.02
CA ASN A 176 5.83 16.07 13.85
C ASN A 176 4.43 16.34 13.30
N GLU A 177 3.70 17.27 13.91
CA GLU A 177 2.31 17.57 13.53
C GLU A 177 2.17 18.03 12.07
N LYS A 178 3.14 18.81 11.54
CA LYS A 178 3.13 19.28 10.14
C LYS A 178 3.32 18.14 9.16
N ASP A 179 4.18 17.18 9.49
CA ASP A 179 4.43 16.00 8.64
C ASP A 179 3.21 15.10 8.60
N VAL A 180 2.58 14.88 9.77
CA VAL A 180 1.32 14.14 9.87
C VAL A 180 0.20 14.85 9.11
N GLU A 181 0.14 16.19 9.10
CA GLU A 181 -0.86 16.94 8.36
C GLU A 181 -0.72 16.76 6.86
N ARG A 182 0.47 16.98 6.32
CA ARG A 182 0.78 16.79 4.89
C ARG A 182 0.47 15.35 4.43
N TYR A 183 0.87 14.36 5.24
CA TYR A 183 0.58 12.96 4.98
C TYR A 183 -0.93 12.67 5.04
N THR A 184 -1.62 13.23 6.02
CA THR A 184 -3.06 13.04 6.23
C THR A 184 -3.89 13.56 5.07
N GLU A 185 -3.55 14.73 4.51
CA GLU A 185 -4.25 15.32 3.34
C GLU A 185 -4.14 14.41 2.10
N GLU A 186 -2.95 13.88 1.84
CA GLU A 186 -2.74 12.97 0.70
C GLU A 186 -3.47 11.63 0.91
N VAL A 187 -3.41 11.09 2.14
CA VAL A 187 -4.14 9.87 2.52
C VAL A 187 -5.66 10.07 2.40
N GLU A 188 -6.18 11.22 2.84
CA GLU A 188 -7.61 11.54 2.71
C GLU A 188 -8.06 11.54 1.25
N THR A 189 -7.30 12.20 0.39
CA THR A 189 -7.58 12.25 -1.05
C THR A 189 -7.64 10.84 -1.64
N LYS A 190 -6.65 10.00 -1.33
CA LYS A 190 -6.60 8.62 -1.85
C LYS A 190 -7.70 7.73 -1.28
N LEU A 191 -8.03 7.85 -0.02
CA LEU A 191 -9.16 7.12 0.57
C LEU A 191 -10.49 7.50 -0.06
N LEU A 192 -10.69 8.79 -0.36
CA LEU A 192 -11.88 9.26 -1.08
C LEU A 192 -11.96 8.67 -2.48
N GLU A 193 -10.83 8.62 -3.23
CA GLU A 193 -10.75 7.95 -4.52
C GLU A 193 -11.09 6.44 -4.41
N GLU A 194 -10.53 5.72 -3.43
CA GLU A 194 -10.84 4.29 -3.20
C GLU A 194 -12.32 4.03 -2.90
N THR A 195 -13.05 5.03 -2.37
CA THR A 195 -14.49 4.89 -2.14
C THR A 195 -15.34 5.19 -3.36
N ASP A 196 -14.76 5.59 -4.47
CA ASP A 196 -15.45 5.88 -5.73
C ASP A 196 -15.30 4.70 -6.71
N TYR A 197 -16.24 3.74 -6.65
CA TYR A 197 -16.21 2.58 -7.54
C TYR A 197 -16.54 2.91 -9.00
N ASP A 198 -17.11 4.06 -9.30
CA ASP A 198 -17.24 4.55 -10.69
C ASP A 198 -15.87 4.98 -11.23
N LEU A 199 -15.03 5.60 -10.37
CA LEU A 199 -13.64 5.92 -10.71
C LEU A 199 -12.79 4.66 -10.85
N GLU A 200 -12.91 3.71 -9.91
CA GLU A 200 -12.21 2.43 -9.96
C GLU A 200 -12.56 1.66 -11.24
N LEU A 201 -13.83 1.62 -11.62
CA LEU A 201 -14.28 0.99 -12.86
C LEU A 201 -13.60 1.59 -14.10
N ARG A 202 -13.57 2.92 -14.23
CA ARG A 202 -12.94 3.59 -15.36
C ARG A 202 -11.44 3.30 -15.43
N ARG A 203 -10.72 3.46 -14.30
CA ARG A 203 -9.28 3.20 -14.20
C ARG A 203 -8.95 1.73 -14.50
N SER A 204 -9.77 0.81 -14.00
CA SER A 204 -9.61 -0.63 -14.25
C SER A 204 -9.68 -0.96 -15.73
N VAL A 205 -10.66 -0.41 -16.44
CA VAL A 205 -10.80 -0.63 -17.89
C VAL A 205 -9.63 0.00 -18.64
N GLU A 206 -9.24 1.23 -18.30
CA GLU A 206 -8.15 1.96 -18.95
C GLU A 206 -6.80 1.23 -18.81
N ILE A 207 -6.42 0.86 -17.58
CA ILE A 207 -5.14 0.18 -17.32
C ILE A 207 -5.16 -1.24 -17.90
N SER A 208 -6.27 -1.96 -17.81
CA SER A 208 -6.40 -3.29 -18.41
C SER A 208 -6.16 -3.26 -19.92
N GLU A 209 -6.77 -2.30 -20.62
CA GLU A 209 -6.54 -2.12 -22.06
C GLU A 209 -5.11 -1.73 -22.40
N ALA A 210 -4.51 -0.83 -21.61
CA ALA A 210 -3.13 -0.40 -21.81
C ALA A 210 -2.11 -1.50 -21.58
N CYS A 211 -2.39 -2.44 -20.66
CA CYS A 211 -1.48 -3.54 -20.29
C CYS A 211 -1.78 -4.89 -20.96
N LYS A 212 -2.81 -4.98 -21.79
CA LYS A 212 -3.23 -6.25 -22.42
C LYS A 212 -2.20 -6.89 -23.36
N HIS A 213 -1.20 -6.12 -23.79
CA HIS A 213 -0.11 -6.61 -24.64
C HIS A 213 0.94 -7.40 -23.84
N ILE A 214 0.91 -7.35 -22.52
CA ILE A 214 1.83 -8.10 -21.65
C ILE A 214 1.31 -9.54 -21.55
N ASP A 215 1.96 -10.44 -22.29
CA ASP A 215 1.54 -11.86 -22.39
C ASP A 215 1.63 -12.56 -21.03
N GLY A 216 0.52 -13.16 -20.61
CA GLY A 216 0.36 -13.83 -19.31
C GLY A 216 -0.35 -12.98 -18.23
N LEU A 217 -0.57 -11.68 -18.44
CA LEU A 217 -1.46 -10.89 -17.58
C LEU A 217 -2.92 -11.13 -17.97
N ILE A 218 -3.76 -11.28 -16.96
CA ILE A 218 -5.19 -11.51 -17.12
C ILE A 218 -5.95 -10.46 -16.32
N PHE A 219 -6.88 -9.79 -16.99
CA PHE A 219 -7.73 -8.77 -16.38
C PHE A 219 -9.19 -9.23 -16.42
N PRO A 220 -10.00 -9.01 -15.36
CA PRO A 220 -11.42 -9.29 -15.39
C PRO A 220 -12.12 -8.33 -16.36
N LYS A 221 -13.16 -8.82 -17.03
CA LYS A 221 -14.10 -7.92 -17.69
C LYS A 221 -15.00 -7.26 -16.64
N TYR A 222 -15.17 -5.96 -16.76
CA TYR A 222 -16.03 -5.17 -15.88
C TYR A 222 -17.44 -5.01 -16.48
N TYR A 223 -18.46 -4.90 -15.61
CA TYR A 223 -19.86 -4.81 -16.01
C TYR A 223 -20.50 -3.51 -15.52
N PRO A 224 -20.44 -2.40 -16.29
CA PRO A 224 -21.01 -1.12 -15.88
C PRO A 224 -22.49 -1.17 -15.53
N ASN A 225 -23.28 -1.96 -16.27
CA ASN A 225 -24.73 -2.11 -16.03
C ASN A 225 -25.07 -2.89 -14.73
N LEU A 226 -24.10 -3.55 -14.12
CA LEU A 226 -24.19 -4.26 -12.84
C LEU A 226 -23.32 -3.61 -11.77
N SER A 227 -22.79 -2.41 -12.06
CA SER A 227 -21.97 -1.62 -11.18
C SER A 227 -22.66 -0.30 -10.85
N ALA A 228 -22.31 0.30 -9.72
CA ALA A 228 -22.80 1.58 -9.24
C ALA A 228 -21.78 2.14 -8.24
N LYS A 229 -21.96 3.38 -7.79
CA LYS A 229 -21.02 4.11 -6.92
C LYS A 229 -20.44 3.30 -5.74
N ARG A 230 -21.17 2.27 -5.25
CA ARG A 230 -20.80 1.45 -4.09
C ARG A 230 -20.80 -0.05 -4.37
N VAL A 231 -20.97 -0.44 -5.62
CA VAL A 231 -20.99 -1.84 -6.07
C VAL A 231 -20.20 -1.91 -7.37
N LEU A 232 -19.16 -2.73 -7.41
CA LEU A 232 -18.35 -2.98 -8.60
C LEU A 232 -18.46 -4.46 -8.98
N THR A 233 -18.89 -4.72 -10.22
CA THR A 233 -19.08 -6.08 -10.74
C THR A 233 -18.10 -6.35 -11.88
N MET A 234 -17.43 -7.50 -11.78
CA MET A 234 -16.43 -7.95 -12.74
C MET A 234 -16.45 -9.49 -12.87
N ASP A 235 -15.75 -10.04 -13.85
CA ASP A 235 -15.54 -11.48 -13.97
C ASP A 235 -14.85 -12.01 -12.70
N TRP A 236 -15.26 -13.21 -12.28
CA TRP A 236 -14.52 -13.94 -11.27
C TRP A 236 -13.26 -14.54 -11.89
N LEU A 237 -12.09 -14.17 -11.40
CA LEU A 237 -10.85 -14.82 -11.79
C LEU A 237 -10.45 -15.87 -10.76
N ASP A 238 -10.08 -17.07 -11.26
CA ASP A 238 -9.50 -18.11 -10.42
C ASP A 238 -7.97 -17.96 -10.35
N GLY A 239 -7.41 -18.32 -9.20
CA GLY A 239 -5.98 -18.25 -8.92
C GLY A 239 -5.73 -18.21 -7.43
N PHE A 240 -4.46 -18.15 -7.04
CA PHE A 240 -4.03 -18.12 -5.65
C PHE A 240 -3.37 -16.78 -5.35
N HIS A 241 -3.62 -16.21 -4.18
CA HIS A 241 -2.80 -15.14 -3.66
C HIS A 241 -1.39 -15.65 -3.34
N LEU A 242 -0.39 -14.76 -3.30
CA LEU A 242 1.03 -15.11 -3.21
C LEU A 242 1.34 -16.17 -2.16
N LYS A 243 0.86 -16.00 -0.94
CA LYS A 243 1.11 -16.94 0.16
C LYS A 243 0.57 -18.35 -0.13
N ASP A 244 -0.66 -18.43 -0.63
CA ASP A 244 -1.31 -19.71 -0.94
C ASP A 244 -0.69 -20.32 -2.20
N PHE A 245 -0.30 -19.50 -3.17
CA PHE A 245 0.43 -19.93 -4.36
C PHE A 245 1.76 -20.59 -3.99
N LEU A 246 2.54 -20.00 -3.09
CA LEU A 246 3.81 -20.57 -2.65
C LEU A 246 3.62 -21.90 -1.90
N GLN A 247 2.49 -22.11 -1.20
CA GLN A 247 2.17 -23.39 -0.57
C GLN A 247 1.92 -24.51 -1.60
N THR A 248 1.62 -24.18 -2.85
CA THR A 248 1.50 -25.18 -3.93
C THR A 248 2.85 -25.69 -4.44
N ASN A 249 3.97 -25.19 -3.89
CA ASN A 249 5.35 -25.50 -4.29
C ASN A 249 5.61 -25.30 -5.80
N PRO A 250 5.35 -24.11 -6.37
CA PRO A 250 5.58 -23.85 -7.78
C PRO A 250 7.07 -23.97 -8.12
N SER A 251 7.38 -24.41 -9.35
CA SER A 251 8.77 -24.49 -9.83
C SER A 251 9.41 -23.09 -9.87
N GLN A 252 10.75 -23.06 -9.84
CA GLN A 252 11.49 -21.79 -9.93
C GLN A 252 11.18 -21.05 -11.25
N GLU A 253 10.98 -21.78 -12.34
CA GLU A 253 10.62 -21.21 -13.63
C GLU A 253 9.26 -20.47 -13.57
N VAL A 254 8.26 -21.10 -12.95
CA VAL A 254 6.93 -20.47 -12.76
C VAL A 254 7.04 -19.25 -11.83
N ARG A 255 7.82 -19.33 -10.76
CA ARG A 255 8.06 -18.19 -9.87
C ARG A 255 8.76 -17.02 -10.58
N ASN A 256 9.75 -17.33 -11.42
CA ASN A 256 10.45 -16.33 -12.23
C ASN A 256 9.50 -15.69 -13.25
N ARG A 257 8.64 -16.49 -13.91
CA ARG A 257 7.64 -15.98 -14.86
C ARG A 257 6.63 -15.03 -14.17
N ILE A 258 6.09 -15.42 -13.03
CA ILE A 258 5.18 -14.54 -12.24
C ILE A 258 5.91 -13.27 -11.80
N GLY A 259 7.16 -13.39 -11.34
CA GLY A 259 7.99 -12.24 -10.98
C GLY A 259 8.23 -11.29 -12.15
N GLN A 260 8.49 -11.85 -13.34
CA GLN A 260 8.64 -11.06 -14.56
C GLN A 260 7.36 -10.30 -14.91
N LEU A 261 6.19 -10.97 -14.82
CA LEU A 261 4.90 -10.30 -15.06
C LEU A 261 4.63 -9.15 -14.08
N LEU A 262 4.98 -9.32 -12.80
CA LEU A 262 4.88 -8.24 -11.82
C LEU A 262 5.78 -7.07 -12.20
N TRP A 263 7.03 -7.35 -12.57
CA TRP A 263 7.98 -6.32 -13.00
C TRP A 263 7.49 -5.58 -14.25
N ASP A 264 7.16 -6.29 -15.32
CA ASP A 264 6.73 -5.71 -16.59
C ASP A 264 5.44 -4.89 -16.44
N PHE A 265 4.52 -5.35 -15.58
CA PHE A 265 3.29 -4.61 -15.27
C PHE A 265 3.57 -3.27 -14.60
N TYR A 266 4.45 -3.23 -13.61
CA TYR A 266 4.81 -1.98 -12.92
C TYR A 266 5.72 -1.10 -13.78
N ASP A 267 6.68 -1.67 -14.48
CA ASP A 267 7.58 -0.95 -15.38
C ASP A 267 6.80 -0.21 -16.48
N HIS A 268 5.87 -0.90 -17.15
CA HIS A 268 5.01 -0.28 -18.16
C HIS A 268 4.15 0.86 -17.59
N GLN A 269 3.57 0.67 -16.43
CA GLN A 269 2.75 1.70 -15.78
C GLN A 269 3.57 2.94 -15.41
N VAL A 270 4.74 2.76 -14.81
CA VAL A 270 5.59 3.86 -14.38
C VAL A 270 6.23 4.58 -15.55
N HIS A 271 6.85 3.83 -16.46
CA HIS A 271 7.73 4.40 -17.49
C HIS A 271 7.01 4.74 -18.79
N THR A 272 5.86 4.12 -19.08
CA THR A 272 5.08 4.38 -20.29
C THR A 272 3.80 5.14 -20.01
N LEU A 273 2.97 4.65 -19.07
CA LEU A 273 1.66 5.25 -18.79
C LEU A 273 1.74 6.48 -17.89
N ARG A 274 2.82 6.69 -17.16
CA ARG A 274 2.94 7.75 -16.14
C ARG A 274 1.83 7.73 -15.10
N GLN A 275 1.29 6.56 -14.87
CA GLN A 275 0.35 6.29 -13.79
C GLN A 275 0.58 4.88 -13.27
N VAL A 276 0.50 4.69 -11.97
CA VAL A 276 0.86 3.42 -11.36
C VAL A 276 -0.16 2.98 -10.32
N HIS A 277 -0.44 1.70 -10.30
CA HIS A 277 -1.16 1.05 -9.21
C HIS A 277 -0.35 1.17 -7.92
N ALA A 278 -0.77 2.08 -7.05
CA ALA A 278 0.00 2.49 -5.88
C ALA A 278 -0.34 1.68 -4.61
N ASP A 279 -1.00 0.54 -4.74
CA ASP A 279 -1.24 -0.42 -3.68
C ASP A 279 -0.67 -1.81 -4.04
N PRO A 280 0.66 -1.99 -4.02
CA PRO A 280 1.35 -3.22 -4.40
C PRO A 280 1.18 -4.30 -3.34
N HIS A 281 -0.07 -4.70 -3.12
CA HIS A 281 -0.45 -5.68 -2.12
C HIS A 281 -0.66 -7.05 -2.78
N PRO A 282 -0.14 -8.17 -2.21
CA PRO A 282 -0.32 -9.51 -2.77
C PRO A 282 -1.78 -9.91 -3.00
N GLY A 283 -2.72 -9.35 -2.22
CA GLY A 283 -4.16 -9.57 -2.37
C GLY A 283 -4.77 -9.02 -3.66
N ASN A 284 -4.05 -8.17 -4.41
CA ASN A 284 -4.48 -7.60 -5.68
C ASN A 284 -4.10 -8.47 -6.88
N PHE A 285 -3.38 -9.57 -6.64
CA PHE A 285 -2.87 -10.47 -7.66
C PHE A 285 -3.31 -11.93 -7.41
N LEU A 286 -3.67 -12.62 -8.50
CA LEU A 286 -4.04 -14.03 -8.49
C LEU A 286 -3.07 -14.80 -9.39
N MET A 287 -2.20 -15.61 -8.78
CA MET A 287 -1.15 -16.37 -9.45
C MET A 287 -1.66 -17.74 -9.82
N ARG A 288 -1.21 -18.28 -10.96
CA ARG A 288 -1.61 -19.59 -11.47
C ARG A 288 -0.42 -20.50 -11.74
N ALA A 289 -0.65 -21.81 -11.70
CA ALA A 289 0.39 -22.82 -11.92
C ALA A 289 0.95 -22.82 -13.34
N ASP A 290 0.22 -22.30 -14.32
CA ASP A 290 0.67 -22.12 -15.71
C ASP A 290 1.59 -20.90 -15.91
N GLY A 291 1.86 -20.14 -14.85
CA GLY A 291 2.69 -18.95 -14.89
C GLY A 291 1.94 -17.69 -15.39
N THR A 292 0.61 -17.72 -15.46
CA THR A 292 -0.20 -16.53 -15.73
C THR A 292 -0.62 -15.85 -14.42
N MET A 293 -0.97 -14.56 -14.48
CA MET A 293 -1.32 -13.75 -13.30
C MET A 293 -2.54 -12.87 -13.57
N GLY A 294 -3.55 -12.97 -12.70
CA GLY A 294 -4.71 -12.07 -12.68
C GLY A 294 -4.45 -10.81 -11.86
N VAL A 295 -4.90 -9.65 -12.33
CA VAL A 295 -4.89 -8.37 -11.59
C VAL A 295 -6.33 -7.95 -11.34
N ILE A 296 -6.73 -7.77 -10.07
CA ILE A 296 -8.14 -7.70 -9.67
C ILE A 296 -8.57 -6.41 -8.96
N ASP A 297 -7.67 -5.49 -8.70
CA ASP A 297 -7.98 -4.23 -8.00
C ASP A 297 -7.20 -3.06 -8.62
N PHE A 298 -7.88 -1.92 -8.81
CA PHE A 298 -7.29 -0.66 -9.27
C PHE A 298 -7.84 0.55 -8.48
N GLY A 299 -8.25 0.32 -7.24
CA GLY A 299 -8.82 1.36 -6.36
C GLY A 299 -7.84 2.48 -6.03
N CYS A 300 -6.54 2.19 -6.01
CA CYS A 300 -5.50 3.17 -5.73
C CYS A 300 -4.54 3.33 -6.91
N VAL A 301 -4.76 4.36 -7.73
CA VAL A 301 -3.87 4.71 -8.86
C VAL A 301 -3.28 6.10 -8.63
N LYS A 302 -1.97 6.21 -8.77
CA LYS A 302 -1.22 7.48 -8.70
C LYS A 302 -0.79 7.91 -10.10
N VAL A 303 -1.20 9.10 -10.51
CA VAL A 303 -0.62 9.78 -11.68
C VAL A 303 0.74 10.33 -11.29
N ILE A 304 1.75 10.08 -12.11
CA ILE A 304 3.13 10.51 -11.90
C ILE A 304 3.35 11.80 -12.68
N PRO A 305 3.51 12.96 -12.01
CA PRO A 305 3.76 14.21 -12.72
C PRO A 305 5.10 14.19 -13.46
N ASP A 306 5.18 14.77 -14.65
CA ASP A 306 6.40 14.79 -15.46
C ASP A 306 7.58 15.39 -14.71
N TYR A 307 7.36 16.51 -13.98
CA TYR A 307 8.42 17.14 -13.20
C TYR A 307 9.02 16.19 -12.14
N PHE A 308 8.17 15.36 -11.52
CA PHE A 308 8.61 14.38 -10.53
C PHE A 308 9.35 13.23 -11.20
N TYR A 309 8.78 12.69 -12.28
CA TYR A 309 9.37 11.58 -13.03
C TYR A 309 10.78 11.94 -13.52
N ASP A 310 10.93 13.10 -14.17
CA ASP A 310 12.20 13.54 -14.77
C ASP A 310 13.29 13.74 -13.69
N ASN A 311 12.92 14.25 -12.51
CA ASN A 311 13.88 14.40 -11.41
C ASN A 311 14.16 13.05 -10.71
N TYR A 312 13.12 12.28 -10.40
CA TYR A 312 13.24 11.10 -9.55
C TYR A 312 13.97 9.94 -10.26
N PHE A 313 13.57 9.59 -11.46
CA PHE A 313 14.17 8.46 -12.17
C PHE A 313 15.53 8.81 -12.78
N THR A 314 15.82 10.07 -13.07
CA THR A 314 17.15 10.52 -13.47
C THR A 314 18.21 10.24 -12.38
N LEU A 315 17.82 10.16 -11.10
CA LEU A 315 18.72 9.81 -10.02
C LEU A 315 19.31 8.38 -10.11
N ILE A 316 18.68 7.47 -10.85
CA ILE A 316 19.17 6.10 -11.03
C ILE A 316 20.31 6.08 -12.07
N ASN A 317 20.44 7.14 -12.90
CA ASN A 317 21.52 7.23 -13.89
C ASN A 317 22.87 7.54 -13.20
N PRO A 318 23.90 6.69 -13.40
CA PRO A 318 25.23 6.90 -12.80
C PRO A 318 25.86 8.26 -13.13
N ASP A 319 25.67 8.75 -14.37
CA ASP A 319 26.20 10.06 -14.79
C ASP A 319 25.58 11.23 -13.98
N THR A 320 24.34 11.06 -13.51
CA THR A 320 23.68 12.03 -12.62
C THR A 320 24.25 11.95 -11.21
N LEU A 321 24.46 10.73 -10.69
CA LEU A 321 24.97 10.51 -9.34
C LEU A 321 26.41 11.06 -9.17
N ASP A 322 27.19 11.06 -10.26
CA ASP A 322 28.56 11.59 -10.26
C ASP A 322 28.60 13.13 -10.48
N ASN A 323 27.47 13.75 -10.83
CA ASN A 323 27.39 15.18 -11.09
C ASN A 323 26.83 15.94 -9.86
N ASP A 324 27.70 16.34 -8.95
CA ASP A 324 27.32 16.99 -7.70
C ASP A 324 26.42 18.23 -7.83
N PRO A 325 26.66 19.18 -8.75
CA PRO A 325 25.73 20.31 -8.94
C PRO A 325 24.34 19.90 -9.45
N LEU A 326 24.30 18.89 -10.32
CA LEU A 326 23.03 18.40 -10.86
C LEU A 326 22.21 17.66 -9.79
N ILE A 327 22.85 16.76 -9.05
CA ILE A 327 22.19 16.00 -8.00
C ILE A 327 21.66 16.91 -6.90
N GLU A 328 22.40 17.94 -6.54
CA GLU A 328 21.97 18.92 -5.55
C GLU A 328 20.72 19.67 -6.02
N LYS A 329 20.68 20.10 -7.27
CA LYS A 329 19.49 20.73 -7.87
C LYS A 329 18.29 19.80 -7.84
N ILE A 330 18.48 18.51 -8.20
CA ILE A 330 17.41 17.49 -8.19
C ILE A 330 16.94 17.26 -6.76
N PHE A 331 17.84 17.19 -5.78
CA PHE A 331 17.48 16.98 -4.37
C PHE A 331 16.65 18.13 -3.80
N TYR A 332 16.91 19.38 -4.21
CA TYR A 332 16.02 20.50 -3.87
C TYR A 332 14.66 20.39 -4.56
N ASN A 333 14.61 19.99 -5.83
CA ASN A 333 13.36 19.82 -6.56
C ASN A 333 12.47 18.71 -5.95
N LEU A 334 13.10 17.65 -5.41
CA LEU A 334 12.43 16.52 -4.77
C LEU A 334 12.25 16.71 -3.26
N GLU A 335 12.61 17.88 -2.71
CA GLU A 335 12.52 18.18 -1.29
C GLU A 335 13.35 17.22 -0.39
N PHE A 336 14.39 16.57 -0.94
CA PHE A 336 15.36 15.81 -0.15
C PHE A 336 16.27 16.73 0.63
N LEU A 337 16.60 17.91 0.05
CA LEU A 337 17.28 19.00 0.71
C LEU A 337 16.35 20.22 0.78
N VAL A 338 16.47 21.00 1.84
CA VAL A 338 15.72 22.24 2.04
C VAL A 338 16.67 23.43 2.23
N LYS A 339 16.18 24.64 1.96
CA LYS A 339 17.01 25.87 2.03
C LYS A 339 17.50 26.17 3.44
N GLU A 340 16.79 25.69 4.43
CA GLU A 340 17.06 25.87 5.85
C GLU A 340 18.15 24.93 6.39
N ASP A 341 18.60 23.95 5.59
CA ASP A 341 19.65 23.02 5.99
C ASP A 341 20.97 23.75 6.24
N LYS A 342 21.57 23.46 7.39
CA LYS A 342 22.95 23.88 7.67
C LYS A 342 23.92 23.12 6.76
N PRO A 343 25.11 23.66 6.49
CA PRO A 343 26.09 22.98 5.63
C PRO A 343 26.39 21.53 6.02
N SER A 344 26.47 21.24 7.34
CA SER A 344 26.68 19.87 7.85
C SER A 344 25.50 18.97 7.63
N GLU A 345 24.27 19.45 7.88
CA GLU A 345 23.03 18.72 7.63
C GLU A 345 22.86 18.44 6.15
N LYS A 346 23.08 19.42 5.29
CA LYS A 346 23.05 19.28 3.84
C LYS A 346 24.01 18.18 3.35
N ALA A 347 25.26 18.19 3.84
CA ALA A 347 26.26 17.19 3.47
C ALA A 347 25.82 15.78 3.91
N LEU A 348 25.33 15.65 5.14
CA LEU A 348 24.82 14.38 5.69
C LEU A 348 23.65 13.84 4.87
N PHE A 349 22.60 14.64 4.67
CA PHE A 349 21.41 14.21 3.93
C PHE A 349 21.72 13.90 2.47
N LYS A 350 22.60 14.67 1.84
CA LYS A 350 23.05 14.40 0.47
C LYS A 350 23.72 13.03 0.38
N ASP A 351 24.59 12.68 1.30
CA ASP A 351 25.27 11.39 1.34
C ASP A 351 24.30 10.24 1.60
N LEU A 352 23.42 10.37 2.60
CA LEU A 352 22.41 9.37 2.94
C LEU A 352 21.44 9.08 1.78
N PHE A 353 20.94 10.11 1.11
CA PHE A 353 20.06 9.92 -0.05
C PHE A 353 20.80 9.32 -1.24
N LYS A 354 22.06 9.66 -1.49
CA LYS A 354 22.88 9.00 -2.51
C LYS A 354 23.03 7.50 -2.22
N GLN A 355 23.36 7.12 -1.00
CA GLN A 355 23.49 5.72 -0.59
C GLN A 355 22.17 4.96 -0.79
N MET A 356 21.05 5.55 -0.36
CA MET A 356 19.72 4.98 -0.53
C MET A 356 19.37 4.75 -2.01
N ILE A 357 19.63 5.74 -2.87
CA ILE A 357 19.36 5.66 -4.31
C ILE A 357 20.20 4.55 -4.96
N VAL A 358 21.49 4.47 -4.66
CA VAL A 358 22.39 3.44 -5.18
C VAL A 358 21.89 2.05 -4.76
N MET A 359 21.50 1.89 -3.50
CA MET A 359 21.06 0.61 -2.97
C MET A 359 19.70 0.19 -3.55
N LEU A 360 18.70 1.06 -3.55
CA LEU A 360 17.37 0.75 -4.07
C LEU A 360 17.35 0.70 -5.60
N GLY A 361 18.28 1.38 -6.26
CA GLY A 361 18.46 1.39 -7.71
C GLY A 361 19.18 0.16 -8.27
N LYS A 362 19.75 -0.72 -7.44
CA LYS A 362 20.50 -1.92 -7.92
C LYS A 362 19.76 -2.73 -8.98
N PRO A 363 18.45 -3.04 -8.85
CA PRO A 363 17.74 -3.79 -9.90
C PRO A 363 17.76 -3.11 -11.27
N PHE A 364 17.82 -1.77 -11.31
CA PHE A 364 17.89 -1.00 -12.56
C PHE A 364 19.31 -0.89 -13.14
N ALA A 365 20.33 -1.29 -12.39
CA ALA A 365 21.72 -1.19 -12.81
C ALA A 365 22.22 -2.45 -13.55
N VAL A 366 21.41 -3.50 -13.64
CA VAL A 366 21.76 -4.79 -14.23
C VAL A 366 20.66 -5.27 -15.20
N ASP A 367 21.02 -6.17 -16.13
CA ASP A 367 20.07 -6.72 -17.08
C ASP A 367 19.21 -7.84 -16.48
N GLU A 368 19.70 -8.48 -15.43
CA GLU A 368 19.02 -9.54 -14.69
C GLU A 368 19.28 -9.36 -13.20
N PHE A 369 18.24 -9.46 -12.37
CA PHE A 369 18.34 -9.33 -10.94
C PHE A 369 17.69 -10.50 -10.21
N ASP A 370 18.40 -11.05 -9.21
CA ASP A 370 17.92 -12.13 -8.36
C ASP A 370 17.34 -11.57 -7.07
N PHE A 371 15.99 -11.46 -7.01
CA PHE A 371 15.29 -11.04 -5.81
C PHE A 371 15.25 -12.12 -4.72
N GLY A 372 15.65 -13.36 -5.04
CA GLY A 372 15.84 -14.44 -4.05
C GLY A 372 17.13 -14.32 -3.26
N ASP A 373 18.05 -13.42 -3.66
CA ASP A 373 19.26 -13.13 -2.88
C ASP A 373 18.93 -12.34 -1.61
N HIS A 374 18.88 -13.05 -0.49
CA HIS A 374 18.57 -12.47 0.82
C HIS A 374 19.62 -11.43 1.24
N THR A 375 20.87 -11.49 0.75
CA THR A 375 21.91 -10.54 1.16
C THR A 375 21.58 -9.11 0.72
N TYR A 376 20.89 -8.95 -0.40
CA TYR A 376 20.41 -7.66 -0.85
C TYR A 376 19.40 -7.06 0.14
N PHE A 377 18.37 -7.83 0.53
CA PHE A 377 17.34 -7.36 1.45
C PHE A 377 17.89 -7.12 2.85
N ASP A 378 18.79 -7.99 3.33
CA ASP A 378 19.49 -7.80 4.60
C ASP A 378 20.24 -6.46 4.61
N SER A 379 20.89 -6.10 3.50
CA SER A 379 21.59 -4.81 3.35
C SER A 379 20.61 -3.61 3.38
N VAL A 380 19.43 -3.74 2.74
CA VAL A 380 18.38 -2.71 2.76
C VAL A 380 17.82 -2.51 4.18
N TYR A 381 17.55 -3.60 4.89
CA TYR A 381 17.06 -3.53 6.27
C TYR A 381 18.12 -2.98 7.23
N ALA A 382 19.37 -3.41 7.12
CA ALA A 382 20.46 -2.89 7.93
C ALA A 382 20.63 -1.38 7.73
N PHE A 383 20.57 -0.91 6.49
CA PHE A 383 20.63 0.52 6.19
C PHE A 383 19.45 1.30 6.79
N ALA A 384 18.23 0.77 6.70
CA ALA A 384 17.07 1.38 7.34
C ALA A 384 17.22 1.48 8.87
N ASP A 385 17.76 0.43 9.51
CA ASP A 385 18.06 0.43 10.95
C ASP A 385 19.16 1.42 11.33
N GLU A 386 20.15 1.63 10.48
CA GLU A 386 21.19 2.67 10.65
C GLU A 386 20.59 4.07 10.53
N LEU A 387 19.78 4.32 9.51
CA LEU A 387 19.09 5.60 9.34
C LEU A 387 18.25 5.98 10.56
N ALA A 388 17.52 4.99 11.13
CA ALA A 388 16.71 5.21 12.33
C ALA A 388 17.53 5.62 13.57
N LYS A 389 18.86 5.38 13.58
CA LYS A 389 19.77 5.75 14.68
C LYS A 389 20.38 7.15 14.47
N VAL A 390 20.33 7.70 13.26
CA VAL A 390 20.89 9.03 12.96
C VAL A 390 20.11 10.10 13.71
N GLU A 391 20.80 10.84 14.58
CA GLU A 391 20.18 11.81 15.48
C GLU A 391 19.53 12.97 14.71
N GLU A 392 20.17 13.45 13.65
CA GLU A 392 19.69 14.50 12.76
C GLU A 392 18.38 14.12 12.07
N ILE A 393 18.19 12.84 11.70
CA ILE A 393 16.95 12.34 11.13
C ILE A 393 15.84 12.33 12.18
N ARG A 394 16.12 11.78 13.37
CA ARG A 394 15.14 11.69 14.45
C ARG A 394 14.68 13.03 14.98
N ASN A 395 15.58 14.02 14.99
CA ASN A 395 15.33 15.37 15.49
C ASN A 395 14.92 16.34 14.37
N SER A 396 14.88 15.90 13.11
CA SER A 396 14.47 16.74 11.99
C SER A 396 13.04 17.21 12.19
N LYS A 397 12.84 18.52 12.11
CA LYS A 397 11.50 19.15 12.13
C LYS A 397 10.95 19.37 10.72
N VAL A 398 11.67 18.89 9.71
CA VAL A 398 11.37 19.09 8.30
C VAL A 398 11.07 17.73 7.67
N ALA A 399 9.86 17.59 7.10
CA ALA A 399 9.54 16.46 6.23
C ALA A 399 10.40 16.52 4.98
N ARG A 400 11.08 15.41 4.68
CA ARG A 400 11.96 15.33 3.51
C ARG A 400 11.35 14.40 2.47
N GLY A 401 11.52 14.76 1.23
CA GLY A 401 11.01 14.03 0.09
C GLY A 401 9.67 14.53 -0.41
N SER A 402 9.48 14.44 -1.72
CA SER A 402 8.24 14.81 -2.40
C SER A 402 7.09 13.90 -1.98
N LYS A 403 5.89 14.47 -1.85
CA LYS A 403 4.65 13.70 -1.63
C LYS A 403 4.40 12.65 -2.72
N ASP A 404 4.83 12.91 -3.96
CA ASP A 404 4.72 11.96 -5.06
C ASP A 404 5.66 10.76 -4.86
N GLY A 405 6.82 10.99 -4.23
CA GLY A 405 7.81 9.96 -3.89
C GLY A 405 7.27 8.90 -2.92
N LEU A 406 6.36 9.27 -2.01
CA LEU A 406 5.76 8.32 -1.06
C LEU A 406 5.09 7.13 -1.77
N TYR A 407 4.30 7.40 -2.82
CA TYR A 407 3.60 6.36 -3.57
C TYR A 407 4.53 5.54 -4.44
N ILE A 408 5.52 6.17 -5.06
CA ILE A 408 6.50 5.48 -5.90
C ILE A 408 7.39 4.58 -5.05
N ASN A 409 7.90 5.08 -3.93
CA ASN A 409 8.67 4.28 -2.98
C ASN A 409 7.86 3.09 -2.46
N ARG A 410 6.62 3.33 -2.04
CA ARG A 410 5.69 2.28 -1.60
C ARG A 410 5.49 1.23 -2.68
N THR A 411 5.29 1.66 -3.94
CA THR A 411 5.10 0.77 -5.07
C THR A 411 6.32 -0.14 -5.27
N TYR A 412 7.52 0.41 -5.31
CA TYR A 412 8.73 -0.39 -5.49
C TYR A 412 9.06 -1.26 -4.27
N PHE A 413 8.85 -0.77 -3.05
CA PHE A 413 9.03 -1.61 -1.86
C PHE A 413 8.08 -2.80 -1.84
N GLY A 414 6.80 -2.61 -2.17
CA GLY A 414 5.84 -3.71 -2.24
C GLY A 414 6.14 -4.66 -3.40
N LEU A 415 6.51 -4.15 -4.56
CA LEU A 415 6.96 -4.95 -5.70
C LEU A 415 8.18 -5.81 -5.32
N TYR A 416 9.22 -5.20 -4.76
CA TYR A 416 10.44 -5.90 -4.34
C TYR A 416 10.14 -6.96 -3.28
N SER A 417 9.24 -6.66 -2.33
CA SER A 417 8.82 -7.64 -1.32
C SER A 417 8.15 -8.86 -1.95
N MET A 418 7.22 -8.66 -2.90
CA MET A 418 6.58 -9.77 -3.61
C MET A 418 7.58 -10.59 -4.44
N LEU A 419 8.52 -9.91 -5.11
CA LEU A 419 9.58 -10.58 -5.89
C LEU A 419 10.52 -11.38 -4.99
N ASN A 420 10.84 -10.86 -3.82
CA ASN A 420 11.64 -11.57 -2.82
C ASN A 420 10.92 -12.79 -2.25
N GLU A 421 9.63 -12.67 -1.88
CA GLU A 421 8.84 -13.80 -1.41
C GLU A 421 8.73 -14.91 -2.48
N LEU A 422 8.63 -14.52 -3.77
CA LEU A 422 8.69 -15.47 -4.89
C LEU A 422 10.07 -16.10 -5.03
N GLY A 423 11.13 -15.48 -4.50
CA GLY A 423 12.51 -15.83 -4.83
C GLY A 423 12.77 -15.73 -6.32
N ALA A 424 12.23 -14.70 -6.97
CA ALA A 424 12.22 -14.58 -8.41
C ALA A 424 13.53 -13.99 -8.95
N LYS A 425 14.07 -14.63 -10.00
CA LYS A 425 15.13 -14.09 -10.81
C LYS A 425 14.53 -13.61 -12.12
N ILE A 426 14.67 -12.31 -12.42
CA ILE A 426 13.98 -11.64 -13.52
C ILE A 426 14.93 -10.79 -14.35
N LYS A 427 14.53 -10.53 -15.59
CA LYS A 427 15.17 -9.53 -16.43
C LYS A 427 14.62 -8.15 -16.04
N THR A 428 15.53 -7.21 -15.80
CA THR A 428 15.18 -5.85 -15.46
C THR A 428 15.42 -4.96 -16.68
N THR A 429 14.34 -4.46 -17.27
CA THR A 429 14.43 -3.56 -18.40
C THR A 429 14.75 -2.16 -17.91
N ARG A 430 15.76 -1.55 -18.48
CA ARG A 430 16.15 -0.18 -18.18
C ARG A 430 15.96 0.68 -19.42
N PRO A 431 15.12 1.75 -19.36
CA PRO A 431 15.01 2.68 -20.47
C PRO A 431 16.36 3.24 -20.88
N ASP A 432 16.58 3.47 -22.20
CA ASP A 432 17.88 3.91 -22.71
C ASP A 432 18.38 5.21 -22.08
N TRP A 433 17.46 6.13 -21.74
CA TRP A 433 17.81 7.40 -21.10
C TRP A 433 18.27 7.25 -19.62
N LEU A 434 18.03 6.08 -18.98
CA LEU A 434 18.58 5.75 -17.67
C LEU A 434 19.98 5.13 -17.75
N ARG A 435 20.45 4.74 -18.95
CA ARG A 435 21.80 4.21 -19.16
C ARG A 435 22.81 5.33 -19.16
N SER A 436 24.01 5.06 -18.65
CA SER A 436 25.10 6.03 -18.74
C SER A 436 25.51 6.23 -20.21
N LYS A 437 26.05 7.41 -20.53
CA LYS A 437 26.58 7.68 -21.87
C LYS A 437 27.70 6.71 -22.26
N LYS A 438 28.44 6.20 -21.29
CA LYS A 438 29.49 5.21 -21.51
C LYS A 438 28.88 3.84 -21.92
N GLU A 439 27.78 3.45 -21.29
CA GLU A 439 27.08 2.18 -21.61
C GLU A 439 26.45 2.23 -23.02
N ILE A 440 25.89 3.38 -23.43
CA ILE A 440 25.30 3.57 -24.77
C ILE A 440 26.40 3.51 -25.86
N ALA A 441 27.61 3.95 -25.55
CA ALA A 441 28.72 3.91 -26.52
C ALA A 441 29.29 2.51 -26.76
N PHE A 442 28.97 1.51 -25.93
CA PHE A 442 29.45 0.13 -26.04
C PHE A 442 28.34 -0.89 -26.44
N ALA A 443 27.07 -0.44 -26.56
CA ALA A 443 25.95 -1.25 -27.03
C ALA A 443 25.69 -1.03 -28.54
#